data_12cc10480791b02a7a94370bbc0c4710
#
_entry.id   12cc10480791b02a7a94370bbc0c4710
#
_cell.length_a   1.000
_cell.length_b   1.000
_cell.length_c   1.000
_cell.angle_alpha   90.00
_cell.angle_beta   90.00
_cell.angle_gamma   90.00
#
_symmetry.space_group_name_H-M   'P 1'
#
loop_
_entity.id
_entity.type
_entity.pdbx_description
1 polymer ?
#
loop_
_entity_poly.entity_id
_entity_poly.type
_entity_poly.pdbx_seq_one_letter_code
_entity_poly.pdbx_strand_id
1 'polypeptide(L)'
;MKTLQQQTLWRWICVRILALAIGSVVVIAVCMWLRFAVQSLWNLHRMPPALREEFTLLRAHPEINPARFHEIVDTWWGLRYSDPSIASADWLTVGLLVGVMIPFIVALGLRAARPLSLQFSRLAAAARVVTSGDFSARVTQVDNAPLEMVRFTQDFNAMMQQLARYDRELRASHVAMAHELRSPLTAAIGRLQGMMDGVFTPEPRQLAMVMKQLQLLSRLTDELHLLSLADAGQLTLNKTQTDLTALLRERVAWLGPQAQTAGMTLSLTSREPCPCLADPVRLGQVITIVLENALRYATEGGDVTVSAQATPEGARMVFRDRGPGVPADFLPVMFERFTRGESSRARHSGGSGLGLSIARGICEAHGGTIHAAPGETGGLVITVTLPAHHGRK
;
A
#
# COMPACT_ATOMS: atom_id res chain seq x y z
N MET A 1 -8.84 -11.31 -26.69
CA MET A 1 -7.86 -10.39 -26.09
C MET A 1 -6.62 -11.20 -25.74
N LYS A 2 -5.51 -11.02 -26.49
CA LYS A 2 -4.26 -11.76 -26.26
C LYS A 2 -3.65 -11.23 -24.96
N THR A 3 -3.55 -12.08 -23.95
CA THR A 3 -2.72 -11.85 -22.77
C THR A 3 -1.26 -11.76 -23.24
N LEU A 4 -0.79 -10.53 -23.47
CA LEU A 4 0.63 -10.25 -23.61
C LEU A 4 1.30 -10.71 -22.31
N GLN A 5 1.99 -11.87 -22.37
CA GLN A 5 2.86 -12.32 -21.29
C GLN A 5 3.85 -11.19 -21.00
N GLN A 6 3.63 -10.48 -19.91
CA GLN A 6 4.53 -9.43 -19.47
C GLN A 6 5.88 -10.07 -19.13
N GLN A 7 6.89 -9.73 -19.90
CA GLN A 7 8.22 -10.27 -19.75
C GLN A 7 8.95 -9.55 -18.60
N THR A 8 9.79 -10.28 -17.86
CA THR A 8 10.67 -9.68 -16.86
C THR A 8 11.62 -8.68 -17.49
N LEU A 9 12.04 -7.64 -16.74
CA LEU A 9 12.95 -6.59 -17.23
C LEU A 9 14.22 -7.19 -17.83
N TRP A 10 14.82 -8.15 -17.13
CA TRP A 10 16.01 -8.85 -17.59
C TRP A 10 15.77 -9.58 -18.93
N ARG A 11 14.72 -10.38 -19.02
CA ARG A 11 14.36 -11.11 -20.23
C ARG A 11 14.03 -10.15 -21.40
N TRP A 12 13.32 -9.04 -21.11
CA TRP A 12 12.98 -8.02 -22.09
C TRP A 12 14.22 -7.33 -22.66
N ILE A 13 15.19 -6.96 -21.82
CA ILE A 13 16.46 -6.37 -22.24
C ILE A 13 17.31 -7.39 -22.99
N CYS A 14 17.51 -8.59 -22.44
CA CYS A 14 18.34 -9.63 -23.05
C CYS A 14 17.84 -10.04 -24.44
N VAL A 15 16.53 -10.27 -24.59
CA VAL A 15 15.94 -10.66 -25.88
C VAL A 15 16.15 -9.56 -26.92
N ARG A 16 16.00 -8.28 -26.58
CA ARG A 16 16.20 -7.16 -27.51
C ARG A 16 17.66 -6.96 -27.90
N ILE A 17 18.57 -7.00 -26.93
CA ILE A 17 20.02 -6.88 -27.20
C ILE A 17 20.47 -8.07 -28.05
N LEU A 18 20.08 -9.28 -27.69
CA LEU A 18 20.44 -10.48 -28.43
C LEU A 18 19.87 -10.48 -29.86
N ALA A 19 18.61 -10.08 -30.03
CA ALA A 19 17.97 -9.96 -31.33
C ALA A 19 18.67 -8.90 -32.21
N LEU A 20 19.09 -7.77 -31.64
CA LEU A 20 19.87 -6.76 -32.35
C LEU A 20 21.26 -7.26 -32.77
N ALA A 21 21.97 -7.93 -31.83
CA ALA A 21 23.30 -8.47 -32.08
C ALA A 21 23.26 -9.58 -33.15
N ILE A 22 22.37 -10.57 -33.03
CA ILE A 22 22.21 -11.66 -34.00
C ILE A 22 21.73 -11.10 -35.31
N GLY A 23 20.72 -10.21 -35.31
CA GLY A 23 20.18 -9.59 -36.50
C GLY A 23 21.24 -8.84 -37.31
N SER A 24 22.12 -8.08 -36.66
CA SER A 24 23.21 -7.36 -37.33
C SER A 24 24.21 -8.31 -37.99
N VAL A 25 24.61 -9.38 -37.33
CA VAL A 25 25.52 -10.39 -37.86
C VAL A 25 24.87 -11.10 -39.07
N VAL A 26 23.61 -11.50 -38.96
CA VAL A 26 22.87 -12.16 -40.04
C VAL A 26 22.74 -11.23 -41.26
N VAL A 27 22.40 -9.95 -41.06
CA VAL A 27 22.30 -8.97 -42.18
C VAL A 27 23.65 -8.81 -42.88
N ILE A 28 24.75 -8.65 -42.14
CA ILE A 28 26.10 -8.55 -42.71
C ILE A 28 26.44 -9.82 -43.47
N ALA A 29 26.21 -11.01 -42.93
CA ALA A 29 26.48 -12.27 -43.57
C ALA A 29 25.66 -12.45 -44.88
N VAL A 30 24.35 -12.13 -44.83
CA VAL A 30 23.46 -12.19 -46.02
C VAL A 30 23.91 -11.21 -47.08
N CYS A 31 24.26 -9.97 -46.76
CA CYS A 31 24.74 -8.98 -47.69
C CYS A 31 26.07 -9.41 -48.35
N MET A 32 27.00 -9.98 -47.57
CA MET A 32 28.25 -10.52 -48.10
C MET A 32 28.00 -11.70 -49.05
N TRP A 33 27.15 -12.66 -48.63
CA TRP A 33 26.76 -13.79 -49.46
C TRP A 33 26.11 -13.33 -50.77
N LEU A 34 25.16 -12.40 -50.70
CA LEU A 34 24.49 -11.85 -51.86
C LEU A 34 25.48 -11.18 -52.84
N ARG A 35 26.42 -10.39 -52.30
CA ARG A 35 27.49 -9.77 -53.09
C ARG A 35 28.32 -10.83 -53.84
N PHE A 36 28.76 -11.88 -53.15
CA PHE A 36 29.51 -12.97 -53.77
C PHE A 36 28.68 -13.71 -54.82
N ALA A 37 27.41 -13.97 -54.56
CA ALA A 37 26.52 -14.62 -55.49
C ALA A 37 26.33 -13.77 -56.75
N VAL A 38 26.08 -12.46 -56.62
CA VAL A 38 25.94 -11.54 -57.74
C VAL A 38 27.23 -11.44 -58.53
N GLN A 39 28.38 -11.32 -57.84
CA GLN A 39 29.69 -11.27 -58.51
C GLN A 39 30.00 -12.59 -59.27
N SER A 40 29.70 -13.73 -58.70
CA SER A 40 29.86 -15.03 -59.31
C SER A 40 28.98 -15.16 -60.58
N LEU A 41 27.71 -14.80 -60.49
CA LEU A 41 26.80 -14.79 -61.64
C LEU A 41 27.25 -13.84 -62.73
N TRP A 42 27.72 -12.65 -62.33
CA TRP A 42 28.26 -11.64 -63.27
C TRP A 42 29.51 -12.16 -64.02
N ASN A 43 30.46 -12.78 -63.33
CA ASN A 43 31.65 -13.38 -63.92
C ASN A 43 31.27 -14.52 -64.88
N LEU A 44 30.38 -15.42 -64.46
CA LEU A 44 29.86 -16.48 -65.32
C LEU A 44 29.15 -15.95 -66.61
N HIS A 45 28.41 -14.84 -66.42
CA HIS A 45 27.71 -14.26 -67.65
C HIS A 45 28.67 -13.63 -68.63
N ARG A 46 29.77 -13.03 -68.17
CA ARG A 46 30.80 -12.42 -69.02
C ARG A 46 31.81 -13.42 -69.59
N MET A 47 31.84 -14.64 -69.07
CA MET A 47 32.75 -15.69 -69.57
C MET A 47 32.36 -16.16 -70.98
N PRO A 48 33.35 -16.33 -71.91
CA PRO A 48 33.08 -16.91 -73.19
C PRO A 48 32.42 -18.29 -73.11
N PRO A 49 31.49 -18.64 -74.09
CA PRO A 49 30.70 -19.88 -73.94
C PRO A 49 31.56 -21.16 -73.80
N ALA A 50 32.61 -21.27 -74.55
CA ALA A 50 33.52 -22.43 -74.48
C ALA A 50 34.23 -22.56 -73.16
N LEU A 51 34.68 -21.42 -72.60
CA LEU A 51 35.34 -21.38 -71.28
C LEU A 51 34.35 -21.67 -70.14
N ARG A 52 33.08 -21.30 -70.29
CA ARG A 52 31.99 -21.54 -69.33
C ARG A 52 31.68 -23.04 -69.24
N GLU A 53 31.62 -23.72 -70.39
CA GLU A 53 31.42 -25.17 -70.37
C GLU A 53 32.57 -25.91 -69.75
N GLU A 54 33.82 -25.52 -70.09
CA GLU A 54 35.04 -26.05 -69.43
C GLU A 54 35.05 -25.83 -67.95
N PHE A 55 34.71 -24.60 -67.46
CA PHE A 55 34.64 -24.28 -66.04
C PHE A 55 33.55 -25.06 -65.30
N THR A 56 32.36 -25.27 -65.92
CA THR A 56 31.28 -26.03 -65.31
C THR A 56 31.63 -27.52 -65.15
N LEU A 57 32.34 -28.07 -66.11
CA LEU A 57 32.86 -29.45 -66.10
C LEU A 57 33.95 -29.62 -65.02
N LEU A 58 34.94 -28.70 -65.01
CA LEU A 58 35.98 -28.69 -64.01
C LEU A 58 35.51 -28.40 -62.56
N ARG A 59 34.43 -27.61 -62.42
CA ARG A 59 33.80 -27.35 -61.15
C ARG A 59 33.10 -28.60 -60.57
N ALA A 60 32.51 -29.44 -61.46
CA ALA A 60 31.88 -30.68 -61.05
C ALA A 60 32.91 -31.77 -60.73
N HIS A 61 34.05 -31.74 -61.48
CA HIS A 61 35.13 -32.73 -61.39
C HIS A 61 36.51 -32.07 -61.36
N PRO A 62 36.86 -31.39 -60.25
CA PRO A 62 38.14 -30.67 -60.13
C PRO A 62 39.39 -31.55 -60.24
N GLU A 63 39.23 -32.88 -60.06
CA GLU A 63 40.27 -33.90 -60.19
C GLU A 63 40.77 -34.12 -61.62
N ILE A 64 39.99 -33.71 -62.64
CA ILE A 64 40.37 -33.93 -64.06
C ILE A 64 41.57 -33.07 -64.44
N ASN A 65 41.62 -31.81 -64.07
CA ASN A 65 42.73 -30.91 -64.32
C ASN A 65 42.76 -29.78 -63.26
N PRO A 66 43.32 -30.01 -62.06
CA PRO A 66 43.33 -29.05 -60.96
C PRO A 66 44.06 -27.74 -61.35
N ALA A 67 45.16 -27.83 -62.09
CA ALA A 67 45.96 -26.66 -62.50
C ALA A 67 45.13 -25.70 -63.39
N ARG A 68 44.41 -26.26 -64.35
CA ARG A 68 43.54 -25.48 -65.21
C ARG A 68 42.34 -24.88 -64.56
N PHE A 69 41.77 -25.61 -63.57
CA PHE A 69 40.71 -25.08 -62.73
C PHE A 69 41.17 -23.87 -61.89
N HIS A 70 42.37 -23.95 -61.30
CA HIS A 70 42.94 -22.84 -60.55
C HIS A 70 43.25 -21.64 -61.47
N GLU A 71 43.80 -21.87 -62.65
CA GLU A 71 44.08 -20.81 -63.63
C GLU A 71 42.83 -20.03 -64.04
N ILE A 72 41.71 -20.72 -64.25
CA ILE A 72 40.42 -20.12 -64.60
C ILE A 72 39.87 -19.33 -63.40
N VAL A 73 39.92 -19.90 -62.21
CA VAL A 73 39.47 -19.25 -61.00
C VAL A 73 40.30 -18.01 -60.69
N ASP A 74 41.60 -18.07 -60.79
CA ASP A 74 42.52 -16.95 -60.57
C ASP A 74 42.34 -15.84 -61.58
N THR A 75 42.06 -16.19 -62.84
CA THR A 75 41.85 -15.21 -63.93
C THR A 75 40.51 -14.44 -63.75
N TRP A 76 39.41 -15.16 -63.40
CA TRP A 76 38.08 -14.60 -63.37
C TRP A 76 37.60 -14.15 -61.99
N TRP A 77 38.05 -14.81 -60.92
CA TRP A 77 37.74 -14.41 -59.54
C TRP A 77 38.92 -13.68 -58.86
N GLY A 78 40.16 -13.79 -59.45
CA GLY A 78 41.37 -13.05 -59.05
C GLY A 78 42.17 -13.71 -57.95
N LEU A 79 43.50 -13.59 -58.06
CA LEU A 79 44.51 -13.95 -57.03
C LEU A 79 44.28 -13.26 -55.66
N ARG A 80 43.29 -12.36 -55.59
CA ARG A 80 42.99 -11.56 -54.38
C ARG A 80 42.42 -12.35 -53.21
N TYR A 81 42.11 -13.63 -53.39
CA TYR A 81 41.69 -14.49 -52.30
C TYR A 81 42.82 -14.77 -51.28
N SER A 82 44.06 -14.58 -51.66
CA SER A 82 45.27 -14.89 -50.83
C SER A 82 45.93 -13.67 -50.25
N ASP A 83 45.59 -12.47 -50.70
CA ASP A 83 46.25 -11.23 -50.19
C ASP A 83 45.27 -10.40 -49.36
N PRO A 84 45.43 -10.42 -48.01
CA PRO A 84 44.55 -9.68 -47.09
C PRO A 84 44.86 -8.17 -47.05
N SER A 85 45.07 -7.51 -48.19
CA SER A 85 45.33 -6.08 -48.21
C SER A 85 44.07 -5.32 -47.72
N ILE A 86 44.25 -4.40 -46.75
CA ILE A 86 43.20 -3.56 -46.18
C ILE A 86 42.44 -2.75 -47.23
N ALA A 87 43.07 -2.52 -48.40
CA ALA A 87 42.49 -1.80 -49.54
C ALA A 87 41.63 -2.68 -50.45
N SER A 88 41.40 -3.96 -50.16
CA SER A 88 40.58 -4.81 -50.98
C SER A 88 39.11 -4.33 -50.98
N ALA A 89 38.43 -4.46 -52.13
CA ALA A 89 37.02 -4.08 -52.28
C ALA A 89 36.09 -4.78 -51.26
N ASP A 90 36.54 -5.91 -50.72
CA ASP A 90 35.81 -6.68 -49.70
C ASP A 90 35.80 -6.01 -48.34
N TRP A 91 36.96 -5.52 -47.90
CA TRP A 91 37.09 -4.76 -46.67
C TRP A 91 36.36 -3.42 -46.72
N LEU A 92 36.38 -2.73 -47.85
CA LEU A 92 35.61 -1.50 -48.09
C LEU A 92 34.09 -1.79 -48.00
N THR A 93 33.64 -2.92 -48.56
CA THR A 93 32.23 -3.31 -48.48
C THR A 93 31.81 -3.66 -47.04
N VAL A 94 32.65 -4.39 -46.31
CA VAL A 94 32.40 -4.68 -44.89
C VAL A 94 32.37 -3.38 -44.08
N GLY A 95 33.32 -2.47 -44.30
CA GLY A 95 33.37 -1.17 -43.66
C GLY A 95 32.10 -0.34 -43.93
N LEU A 96 31.60 -0.31 -45.18
CA LEU A 96 30.36 0.35 -45.54
C LEU A 96 29.16 -0.28 -44.88
N LEU A 97 29.03 -1.61 -44.85
CA LEU A 97 27.96 -2.34 -44.18
C LEU A 97 27.95 -2.05 -42.66
N VAL A 98 29.11 -2.09 -42.04
CA VAL A 98 29.24 -1.75 -40.59
C VAL A 98 28.84 -0.30 -40.37
N GLY A 99 29.30 0.63 -41.23
CA GLY A 99 28.98 2.05 -41.13
C GLY A 99 27.47 2.34 -41.24
N VAL A 100 26.72 1.57 -42.07
CA VAL A 100 25.25 1.66 -42.17
C VAL A 100 24.54 0.97 -41.04
N MET A 101 25.07 -0.16 -40.55
CA MET A 101 24.44 -0.95 -39.47
C MET A 101 24.56 -0.28 -38.11
N ILE A 102 25.64 0.43 -37.84
CA ILE A 102 25.81 1.14 -36.54
C ILE A 102 24.66 2.13 -36.29
N PRO A 103 24.35 3.12 -37.13
CA PRO A 103 23.26 4.05 -36.91
C PRO A 103 21.89 3.34 -36.83
N PHE A 104 21.69 2.28 -37.61
CA PHE A 104 20.47 1.48 -37.56
C PHE A 104 20.29 0.78 -36.20
N ILE A 105 21.34 0.15 -35.66
CA ILE A 105 21.35 -0.51 -34.37
C ILE A 105 21.12 0.53 -33.24
N VAL A 106 21.77 1.67 -33.31
CA VAL A 106 21.60 2.76 -32.35
C VAL A 106 20.16 3.28 -32.36
N ALA A 107 19.60 3.56 -33.52
CA ALA A 107 18.23 4.03 -33.68
C ALA A 107 17.21 3.01 -33.11
N LEU A 108 17.40 1.73 -33.41
CA LEU A 108 16.53 0.66 -32.92
C LEU A 108 16.69 0.45 -31.40
N GLY A 109 17.92 0.56 -30.88
CA GLY A 109 18.23 0.49 -29.45
C GLY A 109 17.58 1.63 -28.67
N LEU A 110 17.69 2.88 -29.16
CA LEU A 110 17.05 4.05 -28.58
C LEU A 110 15.52 3.90 -28.58
N ARG A 111 14.94 3.42 -29.69
CA ARG A 111 13.50 3.17 -29.79
C ARG A 111 13.06 2.09 -28.80
N ALA A 112 13.86 1.07 -28.60
CA ALA A 112 13.58 0.02 -27.62
C ALA A 112 13.70 0.48 -26.17
N ALA A 113 14.63 1.40 -25.86
CA ALA A 113 14.81 1.94 -24.50
C ALA A 113 13.77 3.02 -24.13
N ARG A 114 13.12 3.65 -25.11
CA ARG A 114 12.18 4.76 -24.90
C ARG A 114 11.06 4.47 -23.89
N PRO A 115 10.37 3.30 -23.89
CA PRO A 115 9.32 2.99 -22.90
C PRO A 115 9.83 3.01 -21.46
N LEU A 116 11.05 2.52 -21.23
CA LEU A 116 11.69 2.53 -19.90
C LEU A 116 11.95 3.98 -19.45
N SER A 117 12.60 4.77 -20.29
CA SER A 117 12.92 6.16 -19.97
C SER A 117 11.67 6.99 -19.69
N LEU A 118 10.60 6.81 -20.49
CA LEU A 118 9.34 7.51 -20.29
C LEU A 118 8.67 7.11 -18.96
N GLN A 119 8.67 5.82 -18.62
CA GLN A 119 8.08 5.35 -17.37
C GLN A 119 8.83 5.91 -16.15
N PHE A 120 10.16 5.90 -16.17
CA PHE A 120 10.96 6.51 -15.09
C PHE A 120 10.72 8.02 -14.98
N SER A 121 10.63 8.75 -16.09
CA SER A 121 10.34 10.17 -16.07
C SER A 121 8.96 10.48 -15.48
N ARG A 122 7.94 9.67 -15.79
CA ARG A 122 6.60 9.82 -15.21
C ARG A 122 6.60 9.55 -13.71
N LEU A 123 7.29 8.50 -13.25
CA LEU A 123 7.45 8.19 -11.83
C LEU A 123 8.20 9.30 -11.09
N ALA A 124 9.29 9.81 -11.66
CA ALA A 124 10.04 10.92 -11.07
C ALA A 124 9.23 12.22 -11.02
N ALA A 125 8.41 12.49 -12.03
CA ALA A 125 7.50 13.63 -12.01
C ALA A 125 6.43 13.49 -10.92
N ALA A 126 5.79 12.32 -10.81
CA ALA A 126 4.81 12.05 -9.77
C ALA A 126 5.44 12.13 -8.37
N ALA A 127 6.65 11.58 -8.16
CA ALA A 127 7.36 11.67 -6.90
C ALA A 127 7.62 13.13 -6.48
N ARG A 128 7.94 14.01 -7.43
CA ARG A 128 8.10 15.46 -7.15
C ARG A 128 6.78 16.13 -6.73
N VAL A 129 5.66 15.75 -7.31
CA VAL A 129 4.34 16.25 -6.89
C VAL A 129 4.03 15.82 -5.46
N VAL A 130 4.40 14.59 -5.09
CA VAL A 130 4.25 14.08 -3.72
C VAL A 130 5.05 14.91 -2.71
N THR A 131 6.27 15.35 -3.05
CA THR A 131 7.09 16.19 -2.14
C THR A 131 6.49 17.58 -1.91
N SER A 132 5.58 18.04 -2.77
CA SER A 132 4.81 19.28 -2.54
C SER A 132 3.54 19.06 -1.71
N GLY A 133 3.29 17.84 -1.21
CA GLY A 133 2.13 17.51 -0.37
C GLY A 133 0.87 17.14 -1.14
N ASP A 134 0.95 16.99 -2.45
CA ASP A 134 -0.17 16.49 -3.26
C ASP A 134 -0.07 14.98 -3.48
N PHE A 135 -0.88 14.23 -2.75
CA PHE A 135 -0.95 12.77 -2.81
C PHE A 135 -1.98 12.25 -3.82
N SER A 136 -2.57 13.14 -4.63
CA SER A 136 -3.54 12.75 -5.67
C SER A 136 -2.86 12.22 -6.94
N ALA A 137 -1.55 12.46 -7.09
CA ALA A 137 -0.77 12.06 -8.26
C ALA A 137 -0.90 10.54 -8.54
N ARG A 138 -1.15 10.21 -9.81
CA ARG A 138 -1.19 8.82 -10.30
C ARG A 138 -0.32 8.70 -11.54
N VAL A 139 0.39 7.60 -11.63
CA VAL A 139 1.23 7.29 -12.78
C VAL A 139 0.50 6.36 -13.72
N THR A 140 0.37 6.78 -14.98
CA THR A 140 -0.19 5.93 -16.05
C THR A 140 0.89 5.00 -16.57
N GLN A 141 0.50 3.76 -16.87
CA GLN A 141 1.38 2.78 -17.49
C GLN A 141 1.76 3.21 -18.91
N VAL A 142 2.98 2.86 -19.31
CA VAL A 142 3.45 2.97 -20.70
C VAL A 142 3.25 1.62 -21.38
N ASP A 143 2.74 1.64 -22.62
CA ASP A 143 2.55 0.42 -23.41
C ASP A 143 3.89 -0.28 -23.65
N ASN A 144 3.87 -1.61 -23.62
CA ASN A 144 5.04 -2.47 -23.81
C ASN A 144 6.16 -2.28 -22.75
N ALA A 145 5.85 -1.76 -21.58
CA ALA A 145 6.80 -1.71 -20.47
C ALA A 145 7.05 -3.12 -19.88
N PRO A 146 8.24 -3.39 -19.35
CA PRO A 146 8.54 -4.65 -18.65
C PRO A 146 7.63 -4.86 -17.44
N LEU A 147 7.43 -6.15 -17.07
CA LEU A 147 6.55 -6.54 -15.98
C LEU A 147 6.92 -5.86 -14.65
N GLU A 148 8.20 -5.74 -14.35
CA GLU A 148 8.71 -5.11 -13.13
C GLU A 148 8.34 -3.61 -13.07
N MET A 149 8.37 -2.92 -14.21
CA MET A 149 7.94 -1.53 -14.30
C MET A 149 6.43 -1.37 -14.10
N VAL A 150 5.66 -2.31 -14.63
CA VAL A 150 4.21 -2.35 -14.43
C VAL A 150 3.88 -2.55 -12.96
N ARG A 151 4.51 -3.55 -12.31
CA ARG A 151 4.34 -3.81 -10.87
C ARG A 151 4.76 -2.61 -10.03
N PHE A 152 5.93 -2.05 -10.31
CA PHE A 152 6.42 -0.88 -9.59
C PHE A 152 5.43 0.31 -9.69
N THR A 153 4.84 0.53 -10.87
CA THR A 153 3.82 1.58 -11.06
C THR A 153 2.55 1.28 -10.28
N GLN A 154 2.12 0.02 -10.22
CA GLN A 154 0.97 -0.40 -9.42
C GLN A 154 1.22 -0.20 -7.93
N ASP A 155 2.37 -0.64 -7.43
CA ASP A 155 2.77 -0.50 -6.03
C ASP A 155 2.91 0.98 -5.65
N PHE A 156 3.49 1.81 -6.52
CA PHE A 156 3.56 3.26 -6.34
C PHE A 156 2.16 3.87 -6.23
N ASN A 157 1.25 3.52 -7.14
CA ASN A 157 -0.12 4.04 -7.11
C ASN A 157 -0.90 3.57 -5.87
N ALA A 158 -0.70 2.32 -5.43
CA ALA A 158 -1.29 1.79 -4.19
C ALA A 158 -0.77 2.55 -2.96
N MET A 159 0.54 2.79 -2.87
CA MET A 159 1.16 3.61 -1.83
C MET A 159 0.57 5.03 -1.83
N MET A 160 0.45 5.66 -3.00
CA MET A 160 -0.15 6.99 -3.12
C MET A 160 -1.61 7.03 -2.67
N GLN A 161 -2.37 5.97 -2.96
CA GLN A 161 -3.75 5.86 -2.50
C GLN A 161 -3.86 5.78 -0.98
N GLN A 162 -2.98 5.01 -0.34
CA GLN A 162 -2.91 4.90 1.11
C GLN A 162 -2.51 6.24 1.74
N LEU A 163 -1.50 6.91 1.19
CA LEU A 163 -1.02 8.20 1.69
C LEU A 163 -2.10 9.29 1.57
N ALA A 164 -2.81 9.34 0.43
CA ALA A 164 -3.93 10.25 0.23
C ALA A 164 -5.12 9.97 1.16
N ARG A 165 -5.34 8.70 1.53
CA ARG A 165 -6.33 8.34 2.56
C ARG A 165 -5.89 8.86 3.92
N TYR A 166 -4.66 8.56 4.31
CA TYR A 166 -4.10 8.99 5.58
C TYR A 166 -4.12 10.52 5.76
N ASP A 167 -3.73 11.27 4.74
CA ASP A 167 -3.78 12.75 4.77
C ASP A 167 -5.21 13.27 4.96
N ARG A 168 -6.19 12.68 4.26
CA ARG A 168 -7.60 13.06 4.43
C ARG A 168 -8.13 12.76 5.83
N GLU A 169 -7.82 11.59 6.37
CA GLU A 169 -8.20 11.17 7.72
C GLU A 169 -7.59 12.12 8.77
N LEU A 170 -6.30 12.45 8.60
CA LEU A 170 -5.58 13.38 9.47
C LEU A 170 -6.21 14.77 9.46
N ARG A 171 -6.49 15.32 8.27
CA ARG A 171 -7.14 16.63 8.12
C ARG A 171 -8.55 16.64 8.72
N ALA A 172 -9.34 15.60 8.46
CA ALA A 172 -10.67 15.45 9.04
C ALA A 172 -10.61 15.38 10.57
N SER A 173 -9.64 14.64 11.12
CA SER A 173 -9.37 14.55 12.56
C SER A 173 -9.03 15.94 13.16
N HIS A 174 -8.13 16.71 12.53
CA HIS A 174 -7.78 18.06 13.00
C HIS A 174 -8.99 19.01 13.02
N VAL A 175 -9.82 18.97 11.98
CA VAL A 175 -11.05 19.80 11.93
C VAL A 175 -12.02 19.39 13.04
N ALA A 176 -12.23 18.10 13.24
CA ALA A 176 -13.10 17.58 14.30
C ALA A 176 -12.57 17.95 15.69
N MET A 177 -11.25 17.80 15.95
CA MET A 177 -10.62 18.26 17.21
C MET A 177 -10.90 19.73 17.48
N ALA A 178 -10.68 20.60 16.48
CA ALA A 178 -10.92 22.03 16.65
C ALA A 178 -12.37 22.33 17.00
N HIS A 179 -13.33 21.62 16.43
CA HIS A 179 -14.75 21.78 16.75
C HIS A 179 -15.10 21.30 18.16
N GLU A 180 -14.63 20.10 18.57
CA GLU A 180 -14.91 19.51 19.89
C GLU A 180 -14.26 20.31 21.04
N LEU A 181 -13.12 20.97 20.80
CA LEU A 181 -12.48 21.86 21.78
C LEU A 181 -13.16 23.24 21.81
N ARG A 182 -13.57 23.79 20.67
CA ARG A 182 -14.16 25.15 20.60
C ARG A 182 -15.52 25.22 21.32
N SER A 183 -16.34 24.16 21.21
CA SER A 183 -17.69 24.15 21.78
C SER A 183 -17.71 24.37 23.30
N PRO A 184 -17.03 23.54 24.13
CA PRO A 184 -17.01 23.76 25.59
C PRO A 184 -16.29 25.04 26.00
N LEU A 185 -15.26 25.43 25.25
CA LEU A 185 -14.54 26.68 25.50
C LEU A 185 -15.46 27.91 25.30
N THR A 186 -16.18 27.96 24.19
CA THR A 186 -17.13 29.03 23.89
C THR A 186 -18.27 29.08 24.92
N ALA A 187 -18.77 27.91 25.35
CA ALA A 187 -19.80 27.84 26.39
C ALA A 187 -19.29 28.34 27.75
N ALA A 188 -18.06 28.02 28.13
CA ALA A 188 -17.44 28.51 29.36
C ALA A 188 -17.21 30.02 29.30
N ILE A 189 -16.62 30.55 28.23
CA ILE A 189 -16.37 31.97 28.01
C ILE A 189 -17.68 32.76 28.01
N GLY A 190 -18.68 32.31 27.24
CA GLY A 190 -19.97 33.01 27.15
C GLY A 190 -20.69 33.08 28.49
N ARG A 191 -20.58 32.05 29.36
CA ARG A 191 -21.14 32.12 30.73
C ARG A 191 -20.37 33.08 31.61
N LEU A 192 -19.05 33.06 31.58
CA LEU A 192 -18.21 33.97 32.33
C LEU A 192 -18.48 35.41 31.91
N GLN A 193 -18.53 35.64 30.60
CA GLN A 193 -18.84 36.99 30.06
C GLN A 193 -20.22 37.45 30.49
N GLY A 194 -21.26 36.60 30.39
CA GLY A 194 -22.60 36.95 30.84
C GLY A 194 -22.70 37.24 32.35
N MET A 195 -21.84 36.61 33.17
CA MET A 195 -21.72 36.97 34.60
C MET A 195 -21.02 38.30 34.79
N MET A 196 -19.98 38.59 33.99
CA MET A 196 -19.29 39.91 34.03
C MET A 196 -20.16 41.05 33.59
N ASP A 197 -21.01 40.84 32.57
CA ASP A 197 -21.92 41.82 32.01
C ASP A 197 -23.23 41.97 32.85
N GLY A 198 -23.36 41.25 33.95
CA GLY A 198 -24.54 41.27 34.83
C GLY A 198 -25.78 40.56 34.27
N VAL A 199 -25.64 39.81 33.17
CA VAL A 199 -26.74 39.02 32.56
C VAL A 199 -27.08 37.80 33.38
N PHE A 200 -26.06 37.20 33.98
CA PHE A 200 -26.22 36.07 34.93
C PHE A 200 -25.69 36.47 36.32
N THR A 201 -26.45 36.15 37.34
CA THR A 201 -25.97 36.26 38.74
C THR A 201 -24.84 35.26 38.96
N PRO A 202 -23.69 35.61 39.56
CA PRO A 202 -22.57 34.67 39.81
C PRO A 202 -22.89 33.72 40.96
N GLU A 203 -23.83 32.84 40.73
CA GLU A 203 -24.28 31.82 41.67
C GLU A 203 -23.42 30.55 41.56
N PRO A 204 -23.34 29.72 42.64
CA PRO A 204 -22.61 28.44 42.63
C PRO A 204 -23.01 27.53 41.47
N ARG A 205 -24.29 27.55 41.05
CA ARG A 205 -24.80 26.77 39.92
C ARG A 205 -24.17 27.21 38.57
N GLN A 206 -24.01 28.51 38.37
CA GLN A 206 -23.40 29.02 37.12
C GLN A 206 -21.91 28.69 37.08
N LEU A 207 -21.21 28.86 38.22
CA LEU A 207 -19.80 28.48 38.34
C LEU A 207 -19.59 26.96 38.14
N ALA A 208 -20.47 26.12 38.70
CA ALA A 208 -20.46 24.70 38.47
C ALA A 208 -20.63 24.30 37.00
N MET A 209 -21.45 25.04 36.23
CA MET A 209 -21.59 24.82 34.81
C MET A 209 -20.33 25.19 34.04
N VAL A 210 -19.63 26.28 34.37
CA VAL A 210 -18.32 26.64 33.82
C VAL A 210 -17.29 25.57 34.13
N MET A 211 -17.20 25.15 35.41
CA MET A 211 -16.29 24.07 35.82
C MET A 211 -16.54 22.77 35.06
N LYS A 212 -17.80 22.41 34.80
CA LYS A 212 -18.15 21.23 33.99
C LYS A 212 -17.60 21.32 32.58
N GLN A 213 -17.63 22.51 31.95
CA GLN A 213 -17.08 22.70 30.61
C GLN A 213 -15.55 22.63 30.62
N LEU A 214 -14.89 23.21 31.62
CA LEU A 214 -13.43 23.13 31.78
C LEU A 214 -12.95 21.71 32.05
N GLN A 215 -13.68 20.94 32.88
CA GLN A 215 -13.39 19.53 33.13
C GLN A 215 -13.58 18.66 31.90
N LEU A 216 -14.58 18.97 31.06
CA LEU A 216 -14.75 18.31 29.76
C LEU A 216 -13.55 18.60 28.83
N LEU A 217 -13.10 19.86 28.78
CA LEU A 217 -11.95 20.27 27.99
C LEU A 217 -10.68 19.55 28.44
N SER A 218 -10.43 19.47 29.77
CA SER A 218 -9.29 18.72 30.32
C SER A 218 -9.33 17.27 29.90
N ARG A 219 -10.47 16.58 30.03
CA ARG A 219 -10.64 15.20 29.61
C ARG A 219 -10.37 15.02 28.12
N LEU A 220 -10.89 15.89 27.24
CA LEU A 220 -10.62 15.85 25.80
C LEU A 220 -9.14 15.98 25.50
N THR A 221 -8.43 16.86 26.23
CA THR A 221 -6.98 17.04 26.06
C THR A 221 -6.21 15.78 26.47
N ASP A 222 -6.59 15.15 27.59
CA ASP A 222 -5.98 13.91 28.07
C ASP A 222 -6.25 12.74 27.10
N GLU A 223 -7.46 12.65 26.57
CA GLU A 223 -7.86 11.66 25.55
C GLU A 223 -7.04 11.82 24.25
N LEU A 224 -6.87 13.06 23.77
CA LEU A 224 -6.07 13.37 22.60
C LEU A 224 -4.57 13.07 22.82
N HIS A 225 -4.04 13.39 23.99
CA HIS A 225 -2.67 13.07 24.33
C HIS A 225 -2.44 11.56 24.36
N LEU A 226 -3.35 10.79 24.96
CA LEU A 226 -3.29 9.34 24.97
C LEU A 226 -3.29 8.74 23.56
N LEU A 227 -4.19 9.22 22.69
CA LEU A 227 -4.25 8.79 21.29
C LEU A 227 -2.95 9.11 20.55
N SER A 228 -2.38 10.30 20.76
CA SER A 228 -1.12 10.68 20.15
C SER A 228 0.03 9.74 20.56
N LEU A 229 0.10 9.35 21.84
CA LEU A 229 1.09 8.39 22.32
C LEU A 229 0.86 6.99 21.75
N ALA A 230 -0.40 6.56 21.63
CA ALA A 230 -0.75 5.26 21.07
C ALA A 230 -0.37 5.18 19.57
N ASP A 231 -0.67 6.21 18.79
CA ASP A 231 -0.33 6.29 17.36
C ASP A 231 1.17 6.29 17.09
N ALA A 232 1.91 7.00 17.98
CA ALA A 232 3.37 7.02 17.90
C ALA A 232 4.02 5.70 18.35
N GLY A 233 3.23 4.72 18.83
CA GLY A 233 3.76 3.50 19.45
C GLY A 233 4.52 3.78 20.75
N GLN A 234 4.30 4.94 21.37
CA GLN A 234 5.01 5.41 22.56
C GLN A 234 4.19 5.26 23.84
N LEU A 235 3.02 4.64 23.77
CA LEU A 235 2.20 4.39 24.94
C LEU A 235 2.89 3.37 25.86
N THR A 236 3.50 3.86 26.92
CA THR A 236 4.15 3.02 27.92
C THR A 236 3.09 2.34 28.78
N LEU A 237 3.16 1.00 28.88
CA LEU A 237 2.26 0.18 29.67
C LEU A 237 2.97 -0.35 30.91
N ASN A 238 2.34 -0.20 32.05
CA ASN A 238 2.79 -0.82 33.31
C ASN A 238 2.11 -2.19 33.46
N LYS A 239 2.63 -3.19 32.74
CA LYS A 239 2.05 -4.54 32.69
C LYS A 239 2.33 -5.29 33.99
N THR A 240 1.28 -5.77 34.64
CA THR A 240 1.32 -6.62 35.86
C THR A 240 0.43 -7.84 35.65
N GLN A 241 0.62 -8.88 36.49
CA GLN A 241 -0.32 -10.00 36.56
C GLN A 241 -1.68 -9.50 37.03
N THR A 242 -2.65 -9.51 36.13
CA THR A 242 -3.98 -8.93 36.31
C THR A 242 -5.05 -9.98 36.09
N ASP A 243 -6.01 -10.11 37.01
CA ASP A 243 -7.21 -10.92 36.81
C ASP A 243 -8.29 -10.07 36.13
N LEU A 244 -8.55 -10.35 34.83
CA LEU A 244 -9.56 -9.63 34.04
C LEU A 244 -10.97 -9.79 34.61
N THR A 245 -11.30 -10.94 35.22
CA THR A 245 -12.60 -11.16 35.82
C THR A 245 -12.80 -10.26 37.08
N ALA A 246 -11.76 -10.10 37.85
CA ALA A 246 -11.78 -9.18 38.99
C ALA A 246 -11.89 -7.72 38.56
N LEU A 247 -11.14 -7.33 37.53
CA LEU A 247 -11.18 -5.99 36.95
C LEU A 247 -12.55 -5.66 36.33
N LEU A 248 -13.16 -6.60 35.60
CA LEU A 248 -14.53 -6.45 35.09
C LEU A 248 -15.55 -6.29 36.22
N ARG A 249 -15.42 -7.09 37.30
CA ARG A 249 -16.32 -7.02 38.45
C ARG A 249 -16.24 -5.65 39.11
N GLU A 250 -15.04 -5.11 39.30
CA GLU A 250 -14.83 -3.78 39.85
C GLU A 250 -15.53 -2.70 39.00
N ARG A 251 -15.33 -2.72 37.68
CA ARG A 251 -15.91 -1.72 36.78
C ARG A 251 -17.42 -1.82 36.62
N VAL A 252 -17.96 -3.04 36.61
CA VAL A 252 -19.41 -3.30 36.59
C VAL A 252 -20.04 -2.76 37.90
N ALA A 253 -19.42 -3.01 39.05
CA ALA A 253 -19.90 -2.49 40.33
C ALA A 253 -19.84 -0.95 40.40
N TRP A 254 -18.77 -0.35 39.86
CA TRP A 254 -18.60 1.10 39.83
C TRP A 254 -19.62 1.81 38.95
N LEU A 255 -19.98 1.23 37.79
CA LEU A 255 -20.98 1.76 36.85
C LEU A 255 -22.42 1.35 37.21
N GLY A 256 -22.63 0.44 38.18
CA GLY A 256 -23.93 -0.06 38.59
C GLY A 256 -24.97 1.02 38.89
N PRO A 257 -24.67 2.02 39.75
CA PRO A 257 -25.60 3.10 40.05
C PRO A 257 -26.01 3.91 38.82
N GLN A 258 -25.07 4.17 37.89
CA GLN A 258 -25.34 4.87 36.65
C GLN A 258 -26.22 4.03 35.70
N ALA A 259 -25.95 2.72 35.62
CA ALA A 259 -26.77 1.79 34.87
C ALA A 259 -28.23 1.74 35.37
N GLN A 260 -28.43 1.63 36.69
CA GLN A 260 -29.75 1.66 37.29
C GLN A 260 -30.50 2.96 36.99
N THR A 261 -29.82 4.09 37.04
CA THR A 261 -30.40 5.41 36.65
C THR A 261 -30.82 5.44 35.22
N ALA A 262 -30.10 4.74 34.32
CA ALA A 262 -30.42 4.59 32.91
C ALA A 262 -31.48 3.48 32.64
N GLY A 263 -31.99 2.79 33.66
CA GLY A 263 -32.93 1.67 33.50
C GLY A 263 -32.29 0.40 32.95
N MET A 264 -30.95 0.24 33.09
CA MET A 264 -30.19 -0.87 32.56
C MET A 264 -29.60 -1.77 33.66
N THR A 265 -29.38 -3.04 33.29
CA THR A 265 -28.70 -4.02 34.13
C THR A 265 -27.35 -4.37 33.55
N LEU A 266 -26.29 -4.24 34.37
CA LEU A 266 -24.94 -4.73 34.02
C LEU A 266 -24.70 -6.07 34.70
N SER A 267 -24.39 -7.13 33.94
CA SER A 267 -24.17 -8.47 34.47
C SER A 267 -22.83 -9.04 34.03
N LEU A 268 -22.06 -9.56 35.00
CA LEU A 268 -20.83 -10.32 34.77
C LEU A 268 -21.16 -11.82 34.80
N THR A 269 -20.94 -12.51 33.68
CA THR A 269 -21.25 -13.95 33.58
C THR A 269 -20.05 -14.84 33.89
N SER A 270 -18.83 -14.33 33.82
CA SER A 270 -17.62 -15.09 34.18
C SER A 270 -17.48 -15.26 35.69
N ARG A 271 -17.27 -16.50 36.12
CA ARG A 271 -17.04 -16.86 37.55
C ARG A 271 -15.58 -17.18 37.85
N GLU A 272 -14.87 -17.74 36.85
CA GLU A 272 -13.48 -18.17 37.00
C GLU A 272 -12.52 -16.99 36.80
N PRO A 273 -11.39 -16.95 37.52
CA PRO A 273 -10.34 -15.98 37.27
C PRO A 273 -9.79 -16.08 35.85
N CYS A 274 -9.50 -14.95 35.24
CA CYS A 274 -8.89 -14.88 33.92
C CYS A 274 -7.56 -14.08 34.00
N PRO A 275 -6.46 -14.74 34.45
CA PRO A 275 -5.19 -14.05 34.62
C PRO A 275 -4.54 -13.73 33.26
N CYS A 276 -3.99 -12.51 33.12
CA CYS A 276 -3.20 -12.09 31.99
C CYS A 276 -2.14 -11.05 32.40
N LEU A 277 -1.09 -10.87 31.61
CA LEU A 277 -0.11 -9.81 31.82
C LEU A 277 -0.55 -8.55 31.10
N ALA A 278 -1.07 -7.57 31.85
CA ALA A 278 -1.65 -6.36 31.28
C ALA A 278 -1.50 -5.17 32.23
N ASP A 279 -1.71 -3.96 31.71
CA ASP A 279 -1.84 -2.75 32.52
C ASP A 279 -3.29 -2.61 33.01
N PRO A 280 -3.56 -2.80 34.34
CA PRO A 280 -4.92 -2.80 34.84
C PRO A 280 -5.60 -1.42 34.73
N VAL A 281 -4.83 -0.34 34.78
CA VAL A 281 -5.37 1.02 34.67
C VAL A 281 -5.86 1.26 33.25
N ARG A 282 -5.05 0.89 32.27
CA ARG A 282 -5.39 1.06 30.83
C ARG A 282 -6.51 0.12 30.40
N LEU A 283 -6.49 -1.15 30.82
CA LEU A 283 -7.61 -2.04 30.56
C LEU A 283 -8.90 -1.63 31.29
N GLY A 284 -8.78 -1.13 32.51
CA GLY A 284 -9.92 -0.53 33.23
C GLY A 284 -10.54 0.64 32.43
N GLN A 285 -9.71 1.45 31.76
CA GLN A 285 -10.17 2.51 30.87
C GLN A 285 -10.91 1.94 29.63
N VAL A 286 -10.39 0.89 28.99
CA VAL A 286 -11.08 0.19 27.89
C VAL A 286 -12.46 -0.31 28.32
N ILE A 287 -12.52 -1.00 29.45
CA ILE A 287 -13.78 -1.55 30.00
C ILE A 287 -14.79 -0.43 30.27
N THR A 288 -14.34 0.66 30.90
CA THR A 288 -15.19 1.83 31.21
C THR A 288 -15.76 2.44 29.90
N ILE A 289 -14.90 2.67 28.88
CA ILE A 289 -15.30 3.22 27.60
C ILE A 289 -16.39 2.36 26.93
N VAL A 290 -16.18 1.05 26.90
CA VAL A 290 -17.13 0.13 26.26
C VAL A 290 -18.45 0.08 27.01
N LEU A 291 -18.41 0.02 28.35
CA LEU A 291 -19.63 0.01 29.18
C LEU A 291 -20.37 1.34 29.11
N GLU A 292 -19.69 2.49 29.20
CA GLU A 292 -20.33 3.81 29.03
C GLU A 292 -20.96 3.97 27.64
N ASN A 293 -20.31 3.42 26.60
CA ASN A 293 -20.88 3.40 25.25
C ASN A 293 -22.20 2.59 25.22
N ALA A 294 -22.22 1.40 25.82
CA ALA A 294 -23.42 0.60 25.93
C ALA A 294 -24.53 1.32 26.74
N LEU A 295 -24.20 1.91 27.90
CA LEU A 295 -25.14 2.67 28.71
C LEU A 295 -25.72 3.89 28.00
N ARG A 296 -25.00 4.45 27.04
CA ARG A 296 -25.45 5.62 26.26
C ARG A 296 -26.35 5.25 25.10
N TYR A 297 -26.05 4.15 24.40
CA TYR A 297 -26.67 3.82 23.11
C TYR A 297 -27.59 2.60 23.15
N ALA A 298 -27.50 1.76 24.16
CA ALA A 298 -28.29 0.53 24.28
C ALA A 298 -29.40 0.58 25.34
N THR A 299 -29.81 1.78 25.74
CA THR A 299 -30.82 1.97 26.80
C THR A 299 -32.17 1.24 26.53
N GLU A 300 -32.55 1.12 25.25
CA GLU A 300 -33.77 0.42 24.86
C GLU A 300 -33.70 -1.11 25.08
N GLY A 301 -32.46 -1.67 25.17
CA GLY A 301 -32.22 -3.10 25.32
C GLY A 301 -32.19 -3.60 26.78
N GLY A 302 -32.10 -2.71 27.76
CA GLY A 302 -32.17 -3.01 29.18
C GLY A 302 -30.99 -3.76 29.81
N ASP A 303 -30.25 -4.56 29.06
CA ASP A 303 -29.22 -5.46 29.58
C ASP A 303 -27.89 -5.34 28.87
N VAL A 304 -26.81 -5.34 29.65
CA VAL A 304 -25.43 -5.50 29.16
C VAL A 304 -24.77 -6.67 29.88
N THR A 305 -24.30 -7.64 29.11
CA THR A 305 -23.61 -8.81 29.62
C THR A 305 -22.14 -8.71 29.33
N VAL A 306 -21.31 -8.97 30.33
CA VAL A 306 -19.84 -8.91 30.23
C VAL A 306 -19.25 -10.26 30.63
N SER A 307 -18.24 -10.72 29.90
CA SER A 307 -17.50 -11.93 30.25
C SER A 307 -16.00 -11.80 29.96
N ALA A 308 -15.19 -12.53 30.73
CA ALA A 308 -13.78 -12.77 30.44
C ALA A 308 -13.53 -14.28 30.37
N GLN A 309 -12.70 -14.70 29.47
CA GLN A 309 -12.34 -16.10 29.25
C GLN A 309 -10.87 -16.21 28.85
N ALA A 310 -10.15 -17.13 29.49
CA ALA A 310 -8.85 -17.55 29.03
C ALA A 310 -8.98 -18.39 27.75
N THR A 311 -8.11 -18.14 26.78
CA THR A 311 -8.03 -18.90 25.53
C THR A 311 -6.60 -19.40 25.32
N PRO A 312 -6.37 -20.41 24.48
CA PRO A 312 -5.00 -20.88 24.16
C PRO A 312 -4.09 -19.77 23.64
N GLU A 313 -4.68 -18.76 22.99
CA GLU A 313 -3.99 -17.62 22.38
C GLU A 313 -3.84 -16.42 23.32
N GLY A 314 -4.40 -16.50 24.55
CA GLY A 314 -4.35 -15.42 25.53
C GLY A 314 -5.65 -15.27 26.32
N ALA A 315 -6.17 -14.06 26.40
CA ALA A 315 -7.39 -13.75 27.12
C ALA A 315 -8.37 -12.98 26.23
N ARG A 316 -9.65 -13.22 26.43
CA ARG A 316 -10.73 -12.58 25.67
C ARG A 316 -11.75 -11.99 26.64
N MET A 317 -12.12 -10.72 26.42
CA MET A 317 -13.27 -10.07 27.05
C MET A 317 -14.35 -9.86 26.01
N VAL A 318 -15.60 -10.13 26.36
CA VAL A 318 -16.77 -9.94 25.49
C VAL A 318 -17.80 -9.08 26.21
N PHE A 319 -18.23 -8.03 25.55
CA PHE A 319 -19.29 -7.12 25.98
C PHE A 319 -20.44 -7.25 25.00
N ARG A 320 -21.61 -7.58 25.50
CA ARG A 320 -22.82 -7.77 24.66
C ARG A 320 -23.93 -6.91 25.21
N ASP A 321 -24.43 -6.00 24.43
CA ASP A 321 -25.66 -5.27 24.67
C ASP A 321 -26.85 -5.84 23.87
N ARG A 322 -28.04 -5.42 24.21
CA ARG A 322 -29.29 -5.74 23.50
C ARG A 322 -29.95 -4.49 22.94
N GLY A 323 -29.16 -3.45 22.66
CA GLY A 323 -29.65 -2.21 22.08
C GLY A 323 -30.10 -2.37 20.62
N PRO A 324 -30.37 -1.24 19.94
CA PRO A 324 -30.81 -1.25 18.55
C PRO A 324 -29.71 -1.73 17.57
N GLY A 325 -28.48 -1.96 18.06
CA GLY A 325 -27.34 -2.29 17.22
C GLY A 325 -26.82 -1.08 16.43
N VAL A 326 -25.97 -1.38 15.45
CA VAL A 326 -25.42 -0.37 14.53
C VAL A 326 -25.55 -0.83 13.09
N PRO A 327 -25.68 0.10 12.11
CA PRO A 327 -25.68 -0.24 10.70
C PRO A 327 -24.42 -0.98 10.27
N ALA A 328 -24.54 -1.91 9.33
CA ALA A 328 -23.41 -2.75 8.90
C ALA A 328 -22.25 -1.93 8.29
N ASP A 329 -22.55 -0.82 7.63
CA ASP A 329 -21.58 0.12 7.07
C ASP A 329 -20.86 0.95 8.14
N PHE A 330 -21.43 1.07 9.35
CA PHE A 330 -20.81 1.77 10.48
C PHE A 330 -19.81 0.89 11.25
N LEU A 331 -19.99 -0.43 11.28
CA LEU A 331 -19.12 -1.35 12.03
C LEU A 331 -17.62 -1.21 11.70
N PRO A 332 -17.20 -1.11 10.42
CA PRO A 332 -15.77 -0.98 10.09
C PRO A 332 -15.13 0.32 10.58
N VAL A 333 -15.95 1.39 10.70
CA VAL A 333 -15.45 2.74 11.01
C VAL A 333 -15.71 3.19 12.45
N MET A 334 -16.45 2.42 13.25
CA MET A 334 -16.84 2.83 14.60
C MET A 334 -15.66 3.01 15.57
N PHE A 335 -14.50 2.46 15.28
CA PHE A 335 -13.26 2.65 16.03
C PHE A 335 -12.38 3.78 15.48
N GLU A 336 -12.82 4.47 14.43
CA GLU A 336 -12.12 5.66 13.91
C GLU A 336 -12.43 6.87 14.80
N ARG A 337 -11.52 7.84 14.81
CA ARG A 337 -11.63 9.04 15.64
C ARG A 337 -12.80 9.91 15.22
N PHE A 338 -13.49 10.52 16.19
CA PHE A 338 -14.61 11.43 15.98
C PHE A 338 -15.78 10.82 15.19
N THR A 339 -15.79 9.51 15.03
CA THR A 339 -16.86 8.80 14.33
C THR A 339 -18.08 8.69 15.24
N ARG A 340 -19.24 9.10 14.71
CA ARG A 340 -20.52 9.08 15.42
C ARG A 340 -21.61 8.60 14.48
N GLY A 341 -22.43 7.66 14.94
CA GLY A 341 -23.61 7.20 14.21
C GLY A 341 -24.65 8.33 14.03
N GLU A 342 -25.42 8.28 12.96
CA GLU A 342 -26.43 9.33 12.65
C GLU A 342 -27.45 9.53 13.77
N SER A 343 -27.87 8.44 14.41
CA SER A 343 -28.79 8.49 15.56
C SER A 343 -28.22 9.23 16.77
N SER A 344 -26.91 9.34 16.89
CA SER A 344 -26.23 10.05 17.97
C SER A 344 -26.05 11.55 17.71
N ARG A 345 -26.10 11.98 16.45
CA ARG A 345 -26.07 13.40 16.08
C ARG A 345 -27.36 14.14 16.44
N ALA A 346 -28.47 13.43 16.40
CA ALA A 346 -29.79 14.00 16.73
C ALA A 346 -30.02 14.18 18.24
N ARG A 347 -29.34 13.42 19.10
CA ARG A 347 -29.42 13.54 20.54
C ARG A 347 -28.29 14.41 21.06
N HIS A 348 -28.60 15.50 21.75
CA HIS A 348 -27.65 16.46 22.34
C HIS A 348 -26.73 15.87 23.45
N SER A 349 -26.73 14.56 23.64
CA SER A 349 -25.87 13.84 24.58
C SER A 349 -24.53 13.51 23.96
N GLY A 350 -23.67 14.52 23.82
CA GLY A 350 -22.42 14.44 23.09
C GLY A 350 -21.31 13.63 23.78
N GLY A 351 -20.94 12.49 23.18
CA GLY A 351 -19.60 11.94 23.36
C GLY A 351 -18.66 12.53 22.33
N SER A 352 -17.37 12.65 22.67
CA SER A 352 -16.31 13.18 21.79
C SER A 352 -16.08 12.34 20.51
N GLY A 353 -16.60 11.11 20.46
CA GLY A 353 -16.26 10.15 19.40
C GLY A 353 -14.82 9.62 19.46
N LEU A 354 -14.12 9.89 20.57
CA LEU A 354 -12.75 9.43 20.80
C LEU A 354 -12.69 8.11 21.60
N GLY A 355 -13.71 7.81 22.40
CA GLY A 355 -13.64 6.69 23.35
C GLY A 355 -13.27 5.35 22.70
N LEU A 356 -13.99 4.92 21.65
CA LEU A 356 -13.70 3.63 21.01
C LEU A 356 -12.34 3.60 20.30
N SER A 357 -11.88 4.72 19.76
CA SER A 357 -10.53 4.82 19.17
C SER A 357 -9.44 4.73 20.24
N ILE A 358 -9.67 5.29 21.43
CA ILE A 358 -8.79 5.12 22.60
C ILE A 358 -8.76 3.65 23.03
N ALA A 359 -9.92 3.03 23.16
CA ALA A 359 -10.00 1.61 23.52
C ALA A 359 -9.20 0.74 22.52
N ARG A 360 -9.30 1.02 21.24
CA ARG A 360 -8.51 0.37 20.18
C ARG A 360 -7.00 0.61 20.38
N GLY A 361 -6.58 1.85 20.53
CA GLY A 361 -5.15 2.18 20.73
C GLY A 361 -4.55 1.50 21.97
N ILE A 362 -5.31 1.42 23.08
CA ILE A 362 -4.87 0.70 24.28
C ILE A 362 -4.77 -0.81 24.01
N CYS A 363 -5.73 -1.42 23.32
CA CYS A 363 -5.67 -2.84 22.96
C CYS A 363 -4.47 -3.15 22.07
N GLU A 364 -4.23 -2.34 21.04
CA GLU A 364 -3.10 -2.47 20.12
C GLU A 364 -1.75 -2.31 20.84
N ALA A 365 -1.63 -1.37 21.79
CA ALA A 365 -0.44 -1.22 22.63
C ALA A 365 -0.17 -2.46 23.52
N HIS A 366 -1.21 -3.19 23.90
CA HIS A 366 -1.06 -4.48 24.58
C HIS A 366 -0.68 -5.62 23.63
N GLY A 367 -0.66 -5.40 22.32
CA GLY A 367 -0.49 -6.41 21.28
C GLY A 367 -1.77 -7.21 21.00
N GLY A 368 -2.91 -6.72 21.49
CA GLY A 368 -4.23 -7.29 21.32
C GLY A 368 -5.05 -6.62 20.22
N THR A 369 -6.32 -6.99 20.13
CA THR A 369 -7.27 -6.43 19.15
C THR A 369 -8.61 -6.14 19.82
N ILE A 370 -9.37 -5.22 19.24
CA ILE A 370 -10.78 -4.95 19.56
C ILE A 370 -11.61 -5.02 18.30
N HIS A 371 -12.71 -5.75 18.35
CA HIS A 371 -13.63 -5.94 17.22
C HIS A 371 -15.07 -5.77 17.68
N ALA A 372 -15.93 -5.37 16.73
CA ALA A 372 -17.36 -5.26 16.94
C ALA A 372 -18.10 -6.11 15.92
N ALA A 373 -19.17 -6.73 16.35
CA ALA A 373 -20.06 -7.53 15.50
C ALA A 373 -21.51 -7.32 15.92
N PRO A 374 -22.49 -7.52 15.02
CA PRO A 374 -23.90 -7.55 15.41
C PRO A 374 -24.15 -8.69 16.40
N GLY A 375 -25.01 -8.46 17.38
CA GLY A 375 -25.45 -9.51 18.28
C GLY A 375 -26.46 -10.45 17.59
N GLU A 376 -26.44 -11.75 17.92
CA GLU A 376 -27.36 -12.76 17.34
C GLU A 376 -28.85 -12.46 17.62
N THR A 377 -29.13 -11.82 18.74
CA THR A 377 -30.47 -11.43 19.18
C THR A 377 -30.73 -9.93 19.06
N GLY A 378 -29.95 -9.23 18.23
CA GLY A 378 -29.88 -7.77 18.16
C GLY A 378 -28.78 -7.20 19.06
N GLY A 379 -28.59 -5.87 19.03
CA GLY A 379 -27.56 -5.19 19.77
C GLY A 379 -26.16 -5.29 19.15
N LEU A 380 -25.14 -4.99 19.95
CA LEU A 380 -23.75 -4.97 19.55
C LEU A 380 -22.93 -5.90 20.45
N VAL A 381 -21.98 -6.62 19.88
CA VAL A 381 -20.98 -7.42 20.58
C VAL A 381 -19.62 -6.82 20.34
N ILE A 382 -18.97 -6.33 21.39
CA ILE A 382 -17.57 -5.88 21.34
C ILE A 382 -16.70 -6.95 21.98
N THR A 383 -15.69 -7.40 21.27
CA THR A 383 -14.72 -8.42 21.69
C THR A 383 -13.33 -7.80 21.76
N VAL A 384 -12.70 -7.91 22.91
CA VAL A 384 -11.30 -7.54 23.14
C VAL A 384 -10.49 -8.81 23.31
N THR A 385 -9.42 -8.98 22.54
CA THR A 385 -8.48 -10.10 22.65
C THR A 385 -7.10 -9.59 23.06
N LEU A 386 -6.49 -10.23 24.04
CA LEU A 386 -5.14 -9.96 24.51
C LEU A 386 -4.28 -11.20 24.27
N PRO A 387 -3.04 -11.06 23.77
CA PRO A 387 -2.19 -12.20 23.47
C PRO A 387 -1.73 -12.93 24.74
N ALA A 388 -1.52 -14.25 24.63
CA ALA A 388 -0.83 -15.02 25.65
C ALA A 388 0.60 -14.50 25.79
N HIS A 389 1.01 -14.15 26.99
CA HIS A 389 2.39 -13.79 27.23
C HIS A 389 3.21 -15.06 27.41
N HIS A 390 3.82 -15.54 26.30
CA HIS A 390 4.87 -16.53 26.39
C HIS A 390 6.08 -15.79 26.96
N GLY A 391 6.33 -15.93 28.25
CA GLY A 391 7.56 -15.44 28.87
C GLY A 391 8.73 -16.01 28.04
N ARG A 392 9.49 -15.13 27.39
CA ARG A 392 10.81 -15.52 26.90
C ARG A 392 11.60 -15.98 28.13
N LYS A 393 11.84 -17.29 28.21
CA LYS A 393 12.84 -17.88 29.11
C LYS A 393 14.21 -17.37 28.74
#